data_532bf0aed2dde843bf27be4358cd3e3b
#
_entry.id   532bf0aed2dde843bf27be4358cd3e3b
#
_cell.length_a   1.000
_cell.length_b   1.000
_cell.length_c   1.000
_cell.angle_alpha   90.00
_cell.angle_beta   90.00
_cell.angle_gamma   90.00
#
_symmetry.space_group_name_H-M   'P 1'
#
loop_
_entity.id
_entity.type
_entity.pdbx_description
1 polymer ?
#
loop_
_entity_poly.entity_id
_entity_poly.type
_entity_poly.pdbx_seq_one_letter_code
_entity_poly.pdbx_strand_id
1 'polypeptide(L)'
;NDLPHIGHAYTSIICDTIKRFYILKGYDAKFLTGTDEHGLKVEKAANNKGVLPNKFVDDISKNFINLSRSLNILNDDFIRTTEPRHKKTVESFWNKLVKNNQIYLDKYEGWYSIKDESFFQEKELLKTNDKYQTIDGGDVEWIKEESYFFKLSNWEKKLLDYYEKNPDFIKPISRRNEVISFVKSGLKDLSVSRTSFTWGIKVPDSDKHIIYVWIDALTNYLTAINFPEIDDNNQVFWKNAHHIIGKDILKFHAIYWPALLMAIDFPLPKTIFAHGWWTNEGKKISKSAGNSIEPNYLISKFGLDQLKYFLIREITLGQDGDFSEKSFINRINSDLSNSLGNLISRTIKFTNKHFENKFPIELDGNILNSKILVSGYNLIEKYEVNIINFELNKALEKVWFFINQVNQYIDKMEPWSTIKINKVKTAETLSILIESIRLIGIILQPFIPEAAKKILDILNIDNNSRSFKFYNMKYAMKKNHPLNDAQPLFPRYNA
;
A
#
# COMPACT_ATOMS: atom_id res chain seq x y z
N ASN A 1 13.39 11.54 -8.70
CA ASN A 1 14.09 11.95 -9.92
C ASN A 1 13.72 11.11 -11.16
N ASP A 2 12.85 10.12 -11.02
CA ASP A 2 12.42 9.18 -12.07
C ASP A 2 10.91 9.10 -12.23
N LEU A 3 10.45 8.54 -13.37
CA LEU A 3 9.04 8.21 -13.58
C LEU A 3 8.59 7.08 -12.64
N PRO A 4 7.33 7.07 -12.21
CA PRO A 4 6.82 6.02 -11.37
C PRO A 4 6.85 4.64 -12.07
N HIS A 5 7.08 3.58 -11.30
CA HIS A 5 7.09 2.19 -11.76
C HIS A 5 6.19 1.31 -10.88
N ILE A 6 6.11 0.01 -11.19
CA ILE A 6 5.23 -0.94 -10.50
C ILE A 6 5.42 -0.98 -8.97
N GLY A 7 6.63 -0.73 -8.46
CA GLY A 7 6.88 -0.65 -7.01
C GLY A 7 6.12 0.50 -6.34
N HIS A 8 6.07 1.68 -6.96
CA HIS A 8 5.29 2.82 -6.46
C HIS A 8 3.78 2.52 -6.51
N ALA A 9 3.32 1.90 -7.62
CA ALA A 9 1.94 1.45 -7.74
C ALA A 9 1.57 0.46 -6.64
N TYR A 10 2.46 -0.48 -6.32
CA TYR A 10 2.26 -1.50 -5.30
C TYR A 10 2.04 -0.91 -3.91
N THR A 11 2.93 -0.02 -3.46
CA THR A 11 2.78 0.69 -2.17
C THR A 11 1.44 1.43 -2.10
N SER A 12 1.11 2.18 -3.16
CA SER A 12 -0.15 2.95 -3.22
C SER A 12 -1.39 2.05 -3.20
N ILE A 13 -1.36 0.91 -3.91
CA ILE A 13 -2.47 -0.05 -3.94
C ILE A 13 -2.66 -0.72 -2.57
N ILE A 14 -1.58 -1.06 -1.84
CA ILE A 14 -1.66 -1.59 -0.48
C ILE A 14 -2.39 -0.58 0.43
N CYS A 15 -1.95 0.67 0.43
CA CYS A 15 -2.53 1.72 1.27
C CYS A 15 -4.00 1.99 0.91
N ASP A 16 -4.33 2.06 -0.39
CA ASP A 16 -5.70 2.24 -0.90
C ASP A 16 -6.62 1.09 -0.47
N THR A 17 -6.15 -0.16 -0.57
CA THR A 17 -6.89 -1.35 -0.14
C THR A 17 -7.22 -1.27 1.35
N ILE A 18 -6.24 -0.93 2.19
CA ILE A 18 -6.42 -0.80 3.64
C ILE A 18 -7.38 0.35 3.95
N LYS A 19 -7.23 1.51 3.30
CA LYS A 19 -8.14 2.64 3.49
C LYS A 19 -9.58 2.28 3.13
N ARG A 20 -9.81 1.68 1.96
CA ARG A 20 -11.16 1.24 1.51
C ARG A 20 -11.78 0.26 2.51
N PHE A 21 -10.99 -0.66 3.04
CA PHE A 21 -11.45 -1.58 4.07
C PHE A 21 -11.96 -0.83 5.31
N TYR A 22 -11.20 0.12 5.84
CA TYR A 22 -11.62 0.87 7.02
C TYR A 22 -12.85 1.74 6.77
N ILE A 23 -12.96 2.38 5.60
CA ILE A 23 -14.16 3.15 5.19
C ILE A 23 -15.38 2.24 5.15
N LEU A 24 -15.29 1.06 4.53
CA LEU A 24 -16.39 0.09 4.45
C LEU A 24 -16.80 -0.47 5.81
N LYS A 25 -15.86 -0.49 6.75
CA LYS A 25 -16.11 -0.85 8.15
C LYS A 25 -16.74 0.28 8.97
N GLY A 26 -16.83 1.48 8.40
CA GLY A 26 -17.46 2.67 9.04
C GLY A 26 -16.49 3.55 9.82
N TYR A 27 -15.18 3.40 9.62
CA TYR A 27 -14.17 4.28 10.20
C TYR A 27 -13.88 5.48 9.29
N ASP A 28 -13.55 6.60 9.89
CA ASP A 28 -12.86 7.69 9.20
C ASP A 28 -11.39 7.29 9.01
N ALA A 29 -10.93 7.25 7.77
CA ALA A 29 -9.59 6.80 7.41
C ALA A 29 -8.94 7.77 6.43
N LYS A 30 -7.73 8.25 6.76
CA LYS A 30 -6.93 9.12 5.91
C LYS A 30 -5.78 8.36 5.28
N PHE A 31 -5.49 8.65 4.03
CA PHE A 31 -4.35 8.15 3.28
C PHE A 31 -3.51 9.31 2.76
N LEU A 32 -2.28 9.39 3.24
CA LEU A 32 -1.26 10.33 2.81
C LEU A 32 -0.31 9.68 1.82
N THR A 33 0.02 10.39 0.74
CA THR A 33 1.13 10.09 -0.16
C THR A 33 1.81 11.39 -0.58
N GLY A 34 2.90 11.33 -1.33
CA GLY A 34 3.60 12.53 -1.76
C GLY A 34 4.91 12.23 -2.50
N THR A 35 5.70 13.28 -2.69
CA THR A 35 7.01 13.22 -3.36
C THR A 35 8.09 13.91 -2.56
N ASP A 36 9.22 13.22 -2.39
CA ASP A 36 10.47 13.80 -1.88
C ASP A 36 11.20 14.47 -3.04
N GLU A 37 11.39 15.79 -2.94
CA GLU A 37 11.78 16.63 -4.07
C GLU A 37 13.12 17.32 -3.89
N HIS A 38 13.77 17.19 -2.74
CA HIS A 38 15.04 17.80 -2.40
C HIS A 38 16.23 16.82 -2.53
N GLY A 39 17.45 17.34 -2.34
CA GLY A 39 18.67 16.55 -2.27
C GLY A 39 19.56 16.64 -3.51
N LEU A 40 20.81 16.18 -3.35
CA LEU A 40 21.86 16.22 -4.37
C LEU A 40 21.48 15.44 -5.63
N LYS A 41 20.78 14.32 -5.48
CA LYS A 41 20.35 13.47 -6.58
C LYS A 41 19.37 14.18 -7.51
N VAL A 42 18.45 14.94 -6.95
CA VAL A 42 17.49 15.75 -7.70
C VAL A 42 18.17 16.94 -8.37
N GLU A 43 19.05 17.64 -7.64
CA GLU A 43 19.83 18.75 -8.19
C GLU A 43 20.68 18.31 -9.39
N LYS A 44 21.41 17.19 -9.28
CA LYS A 44 22.19 16.62 -10.39
C LYS A 44 21.29 16.21 -11.56
N ALA A 45 20.14 15.60 -11.32
CA ALA A 45 19.21 15.21 -12.38
C ALA A 45 18.62 16.41 -13.14
N ALA A 46 18.29 17.49 -12.44
CA ALA A 46 17.84 18.75 -13.03
C ALA A 46 18.94 19.40 -13.87
N ASN A 47 20.15 19.49 -13.33
CA ASN A 47 21.32 20.04 -14.02
C ASN A 47 21.66 19.26 -15.30
N ASN A 48 21.62 17.94 -15.27
CA ASN A 48 21.83 17.08 -16.43
C ASN A 48 20.80 17.29 -17.55
N LYS A 49 19.59 17.77 -17.18
CA LYS A 49 18.54 18.16 -18.14
C LYS A 49 18.58 19.63 -18.53
N GLY A 50 19.49 20.42 -17.97
CA GLY A 50 19.59 21.86 -18.24
C GLY A 50 18.39 22.68 -17.74
N VAL A 51 17.72 22.22 -16.69
CA VAL A 51 16.55 22.89 -16.11
C VAL A 51 16.76 23.21 -14.63
N LEU A 52 16.04 24.21 -14.11
CA LEU A 52 16.06 24.53 -12.69
C LEU A 52 15.43 23.39 -11.88
N PRO A 53 15.94 23.05 -10.68
CA PRO A 53 15.38 21.99 -9.83
C PRO A 53 13.88 22.14 -9.56
N ASN A 54 13.37 23.34 -9.28
CA ASN A 54 11.93 23.59 -9.10
C ASN A 54 11.10 23.09 -10.29
N LYS A 55 11.50 23.50 -11.50
CA LYS A 55 10.79 23.08 -12.73
C LYS A 55 10.88 21.59 -12.94
N PHE A 56 12.04 20.99 -12.66
CA PHE A 56 12.25 19.55 -12.77
C PHE A 56 11.30 18.78 -11.87
N VAL A 57 11.21 19.13 -10.58
CA VAL A 57 10.34 18.43 -9.63
C VAL A 57 8.85 18.69 -9.87
N ASP A 58 8.48 19.88 -10.38
CA ASP A 58 7.11 20.16 -10.81
C ASP A 58 6.64 19.22 -11.93
N ASP A 59 7.51 18.91 -12.87
CA ASP A 59 7.18 17.99 -13.97
C ASP A 59 7.19 16.53 -13.52
N ILE A 60 8.10 16.14 -12.62
CA ILE A 60 8.15 14.77 -12.08
C ILE A 60 6.96 14.50 -11.17
N SER A 61 6.60 15.41 -10.26
CA SER A 61 5.49 15.21 -9.32
C SER A 61 4.14 15.01 -10.03
N LYS A 62 3.92 15.67 -11.18
CA LYS A 62 2.73 15.44 -12.02
C LYS A 62 2.56 13.99 -12.44
N ASN A 63 3.66 13.26 -12.70
CA ASN A 63 3.59 11.85 -13.08
C ASN A 63 3.12 10.98 -11.92
N PHE A 64 3.50 11.28 -10.69
CA PHE A 64 3.04 10.57 -9.49
C PHE A 64 1.57 10.89 -9.17
N ILE A 65 1.15 12.15 -9.32
CA ILE A 65 -0.25 12.54 -9.19
C ILE A 65 -1.11 11.84 -10.26
N ASN A 66 -0.63 11.78 -11.50
CA ASN A 66 -1.33 11.09 -12.59
C ASN A 66 -1.38 9.57 -12.35
N LEU A 67 -0.31 8.96 -11.81
CA LEU A 67 -0.35 7.56 -11.41
C LEU A 67 -1.42 7.30 -10.34
N SER A 68 -1.51 8.13 -9.30
CA SER A 68 -2.54 8.00 -8.27
C SER A 68 -3.95 8.05 -8.86
N ARG A 69 -4.17 8.95 -9.83
CA ARG A 69 -5.45 9.05 -10.56
C ARG A 69 -5.73 7.81 -11.42
N SER A 70 -4.74 7.35 -12.20
CA SER A 70 -4.88 6.16 -13.06
C SER A 70 -5.14 4.90 -12.23
N LEU A 71 -4.57 4.81 -11.03
CA LEU A 71 -4.79 3.73 -10.08
C LEU A 71 -6.10 3.88 -9.27
N ASN A 72 -6.86 4.96 -9.46
CA ASN A 72 -8.05 5.28 -8.67
C ASN A 72 -7.77 5.19 -7.16
N ILE A 73 -6.68 5.83 -6.73
CA ILE A 73 -6.22 5.86 -5.34
C ILE A 73 -7.01 6.93 -4.56
N LEU A 74 -7.53 6.57 -3.40
CA LEU A 74 -8.28 7.46 -2.51
C LEU A 74 -7.37 8.18 -1.50
N ASN A 75 -6.29 8.83 -1.97
CA ASN A 75 -5.47 9.65 -1.09
C ASN A 75 -6.20 10.95 -0.73
N ASP A 76 -6.11 11.35 0.54
CA ASP A 76 -6.72 12.59 1.06
C ASP A 76 -5.78 13.77 0.89
N ASP A 77 -4.48 13.51 0.95
CA ASP A 77 -3.45 14.52 0.78
C ASP A 77 -2.31 13.98 -0.10
N PHE A 78 -1.66 14.91 -0.81
CA PHE A 78 -0.48 14.65 -1.60
C PHE A 78 0.56 15.73 -1.26
N ILE A 79 1.50 15.41 -0.37
CA ILE A 79 2.52 16.36 0.09
C ILE A 79 3.71 16.35 -0.86
N ARG A 80 4.09 17.55 -1.28
CA ARG A 80 5.36 17.81 -1.94
C ARG A 80 6.31 18.48 -0.95
N THR A 81 7.51 17.99 -0.80
CA THR A 81 8.46 18.56 0.17
C THR A 81 8.90 19.98 -0.17
N THR A 82 8.65 20.44 -1.40
CA THR A 82 8.86 21.83 -1.83
C THR A 82 7.75 22.81 -1.38
N GLU A 83 6.63 22.30 -0.86
CA GLU A 83 5.51 23.17 -0.42
C GLU A 83 5.86 24.03 0.79
N PRO A 84 5.37 25.27 0.86
CA PRO A 84 5.63 26.17 1.99
C PRO A 84 5.19 25.57 3.35
N ARG A 85 4.05 24.87 3.39
CA ARG A 85 3.56 24.22 4.63
C ARG A 85 4.55 23.17 5.14
N HIS A 86 5.15 22.40 4.24
CA HIS A 86 6.13 21.39 4.62
C HIS A 86 7.43 22.01 5.12
N LYS A 87 7.96 23.03 4.42
CA LYS A 87 9.17 23.74 4.84
C LYS A 87 9.00 24.31 6.25
N LYS A 88 7.86 24.97 6.55
CA LYS A 88 7.54 25.48 7.88
C LYS A 88 7.54 24.38 8.94
N THR A 89 6.98 23.20 8.61
CA THR A 89 6.97 22.05 9.53
C THR A 89 8.38 21.54 9.81
N VAL A 90 9.22 21.43 8.76
CA VAL A 90 10.63 20.99 8.91
C VAL A 90 11.44 21.97 9.76
N GLU A 91 11.28 23.27 9.53
CA GLU A 91 11.94 24.31 10.36
C GLU A 91 11.50 24.21 11.84
N SER A 92 10.21 24.05 12.09
CA SER A 92 9.66 23.87 13.44
C SER A 92 10.19 22.61 14.11
N PHE A 93 10.29 21.51 13.36
CA PHE A 93 10.84 20.25 13.83
C PHE A 93 12.33 20.36 14.17
N TRP A 94 13.12 20.97 13.28
CA TRP A 94 14.53 21.25 13.51
C TRP A 94 14.77 22.09 14.76
N ASN A 95 14.07 23.21 14.90
CA ASN A 95 14.19 24.11 16.04
C ASN A 95 13.86 23.38 17.37
N LYS A 96 12.92 22.44 17.35
CA LYS A 96 12.60 21.64 18.53
C LYS A 96 13.73 20.65 18.88
N LEU A 97 14.39 20.05 17.90
CA LEU A 97 15.57 19.20 18.11
C LEU A 97 16.75 20.02 18.70
N VAL A 98 16.97 21.23 18.20
CA VAL A 98 18.00 22.15 18.73
C VAL A 98 17.68 22.55 20.18
N LYS A 99 16.43 22.98 20.43
CA LYS A 99 15.97 23.35 21.77
C LYS A 99 16.14 22.23 22.78
N ASN A 100 15.93 20.99 22.37
CA ASN A 100 16.09 19.80 23.22
C ASN A 100 17.56 19.30 23.28
N ASN A 101 18.53 20.10 22.78
CA ASN A 101 19.95 19.77 22.75
C ASN A 101 20.25 18.41 22.08
N GLN A 102 19.53 18.08 21.02
CA GLN A 102 19.68 16.82 20.28
C GLN A 102 20.59 16.96 19.05
N ILE A 103 20.94 18.19 18.67
CA ILE A 103 21.78 18.51 17.51
C ILE A 103 23.01 19.29 17.96
N TYR A 104 24.16 18.97 17.40
CA TYR A 104 25.43 19.69 17.58
C TYR A 104 26.20 19.79 16.26
N LEU A 105 27.10 20.78 16.14
CA LEU A 105 27.95 20.99 14.97
C LEU A 105 29.30 20.32 15.18
N ASP A 106 29.77 19.57 14.16
CA ASP A 106 31.10 18.93 14.16
C ASP A 106 31.59 18.73 12.72
N LYS A 107 32.85 18.27 12.58
CA LYS A 107 33.43 17.90 11.28
C LYS A 107 33.15 16.42 11.03
N TYR A 108 32.62 16.15 9.87
CA TYR A 108 32.35 14.77 9.41
C TYR A 108 33.36 14.39 8.31
N GLU A 109 33.86 13.16 8.38
CA GLU A 109 34.51 12.49 7.26
C GLU A 109 34.02 11.02 7.19
N GLY A 110 33.69 10.57 5.98
CA GLY A 110 33.19 9.22 5.77
C GLY A 110 32.77 8.93 4.33
N TRP A 111 32.41 7.68 4.09
CA TRP A 111 31.93 7.20 2.79
C TRP A 111 30.49 7.64 2.55
N TYR A 112 30.24 8.38 1.48
CA TYR A 112 28.93 8.88 1.09
C TYR A 112 28.48 8.29 -0.24
N SER A 113 27.30 7.68 -0.29
CA SER A 113 26.65 7.25 -1.53
C SER A 113 25.68 8.32 -2.02
N ILE A 114 25.92 8.84 -3.21
CA ILE A 114 25.00 9.79 -3.87
C ILE A 114 23.69 9.09 -4.25
N LYS A 115 23.77 7.80 -4.62
CA LYS A 115 22.62 6.99 -4.98
C LYS A 115 21.64 6.81 -3.81
N ASP A 116 22.17 6.56 -2.62
CA ASP A 116 21.39 6.29 -1.42
C ASP A 116 21.19 7.54 -0.54
N GLU A 117 21.86 8.65 -0.94
CA GLU A 117 21.89 9.93 -0.21
C GLU A 117 22.23 9.75 1.27
N SER A 118 23.16 8.82 1.56
CA SER A 118 23.46 8.37 2.91
C SER A 118 24.95 8.13 3.10
N PHE A 119 25.40 8.29 4.37
CA PHE A 119 26.72 7.87 4.78
C PHE A 119 26.72 6.42 5.23
N PHE A 120 27.83 5.74 4.94
CA PHE A 120 28.05 4.34 5.26
C PHE A 120 29.32 4.19 6.10
N GLN A 121 29.27 3.27 7.05
CA GLN A 121 30.47 2.80 7.73
C GLN A 121 31.20 1.81 6.79
N GLU A 122 32.51 1.73 6.88
CA GLU A 122 33.30 0.82 6.03
C GLU A 122 32.81 -0.64 6.11
N LYS A 123 32.37 -1.08 7.29
CA LYS A 123 31.75 -2.42 7.51
C LYS A 123 30.43 -2.66 6.78
N GLU A 124 29.75 -1.59 6.33
CA GLU A 124 28.48 -1.63 5.59
C GLU A 124 28.73 -1.63 4.06
N LEU A 125 29.98 -1.56 3.62
CA LEU A 125 30.37 -1.46 2.23
C LEU A 125 31.00 -2.76 1.73
N LEU A 126 30.80 -3.03 0.44
CA LEU A 126 31.52 -4.08 -0.28
C LEU A 126 32.79 -3.46 -0.92
N LYS A 127 33.94 -4.10 -0.72
CA LYS A 127 35.18 -3.72 -1.39
C LYS A 127 35.41 -4.61 -2.60
N THR A 128 35.39 -4.02 -3.80
CA THR A 128 35.61 -4.72 -5.07
C THR A 128 36.66 -3.95 -5.87
N ASN A 129 37.78 -4.61 -6.22
CA ASN A 129 38.84 -4.01 -7.01
C ASN A 129 39.34 -2.64 -6.46
N ASP A 130 39.62 -2.58 -5.15
CA ASP A 130 40.01 -1.38 -4.41
C ASP A 130 39.02 -0.20 -4.40
N LYS A 131 37.77 -0.42 -4.83
CA LYS A 131 36.69 0.53 -4.70
C LYS A 131 35.68 0.04 -3.68
N TYR A 132 35.14 0.98 -2.91
CA TYR A 132 34.03 0.70 -2.01
C TYR A 132 32.72 0.98 -2.73
N GLN A 133 31.74 0.09 -2.52
CA GLN A 133 30.38 0.22 -3.05
C GLN A 133 29.36 -0.20 -1.98
N THR A 134 28.14 0.33 -2.05
CA THR A 134 27.04 -0.15 -1.22
C THR A 134 26.64 -1.58 -1.63
N ILE A 135 25.94 -2.31 -0.75
CA ILE A 135 25.44 -3.67 -1.04
C ILE A 135 24.60 -3.70 -2.32
N ASP A 136 23.88 -2.59 -2.61
CA ASP A 136 23.07 -2.42 -3.81
C ASP A 136 23.85 -1.90 -5.03
N GLY A 137 25.18 -1.91 -4.99
CA GLY A 137 26.07 -1.50 -6.08
C GLY A 137 26.13 0.01 -6.33
N GLY A 138 25.81 0.83 -5.34
CA GLY A 138 26.01 2.29 -5.39
C GLY A 138 27.47 2.66 -5.15
N ASP A 139 28.05 3.53 -6.00
CA ASP A 139 29.38 4.09 -5.78
C ASP A 139 29.38 5.00 -4.56
N VAL A 140 30.49 5.00 -3.81
CA VAL A 140 30.70 5.86 -2.63
C VAL A 140 31.95 6.71 -2.80
N GLU A 141 31.89 7.93 -2.28
CA GLU A 141 32.99 8.89 -2.27
C GLU A 141 33.34 9.23 -0.82
N TRP A 142 34.65 9.42 -0.53
CA TRP A 142 35.08 9.90 0.78
C TRP A 142 34.88 11.40 0.86
N ILE A 143 33.97 11.84 1.75
CA ILE A 143 33.65 13.26 1.94
C ILE A 143 34.14 13.72 3.32
N LYS A 144 34.67 14.95 3.36
CA LYS A 144 35.02 15.66 4.58
C LYS A 144 34.36 17.02 4.56
N GLU A 145 33.38 17.22 5.45
CA GLU A 145 32.64 18.48 5.55
C GLU A 145 32.24 18.80 7.00
N GLU A 146 31.96 20.07 7.28
CA GLU A 146 31.29 20.48 8.51
C GLU A 146 29.81 20.08 8.41
N SER A 147 29.28 19.48 9.48
CA SER A 147 27.91 19.01 9.51
C SER A 147 27.31 19.14 10.90
N TYR A 148 26.00 19.35 10.95
CA TYR A 148 25.22 19.13 12.15
C TYR A 148 25.00 17.63 12.36
N PHE A 149 25.06 17.20 13.63
CA PHE A 149 24.85 15.80 14.02
C PHE A 149 23.67 15.68 14.96
N PHE A 150 22.82 14.70 14.70
CA PHE A 150 21.81 14.24 15.64
C PHE A 150 22.42 13.16 16.56
N LYS A 151 22.26 13.30 17.88
CA LYS A 151 22.78 12.40 18.92
C LYS A 151 22.05 11.03 18.90
N LEU A 152 22.07 10.33 17.76
CA LEU A 152 21.37 9.08 17.56
C LEU A 152 21.85 7.97 18.51
N SER A 153 23.13 7.94 18.84
CA SER A 153 23.72 6.96 19.75
C SER A 153 23.05 6.94 21.13
N ASN A 154 22.54 8.08 21.61
CA ASN A 154 21.85 8.20 22.89
C ASN A 154 20.48 7.49 22.91
N TRP A 155 19.94 7.11 21.74
CA TRP A 155 18.60 6.54 21.59
C TRP A 155 18.59 5.02 21.46
N GLU A 156 19.76 4.38 21.34
CA GLU A 156 19.88 2.93 21.15
C GLU A 156 19.08 2.12 22.18
N LYS A 157 19.33 2.35 23.46
CA LYS A 157 18.63 1.64 24.55
C LYS A 157 17.14 1.89 24.51
N LYS A 158 16.71 3.15 24.34
CA LYS A 158 15.27 3.51 24.32
C LYS A 158 14.54 2.88 23.13
N LEU A 159 15.20 2.79 21.97
CA LEU A 159 14.65 2.11 20.79
C LEU A 159 14.46 0.60 21.05
N LEU A 160 15.48 -0.07 21.60
CA LEU A 160 15.41 -1.50 21.93
C LEU A 160 14.32 -1.79 22.95
N ASP A 161 14.25 -1.00 24.02
CA ASP A 161 13.21 -1.11 25.06
C ASP A 161 11.80 -0.90 24.46
N TYR A 162 11.67 0.03 23.50
CA TYR A 162 10.41 0.29 22.82
C TYR A 162 9.99 -0.88 21.93
N TYR A 163 10.91 -1.45 21.13
CA TYR A 163 10.62 -2.58 20.26
C TYR A 163 10.25 -3.85 21.06
N GLU A 164 10.85 -4.03 22.22
CA GLU A 164 10.51 -5.16 23.10
C GLU A 164 9.07 -5.03 23.63
N LYS A 165 8.71 -3.84 24.13
CA LYS A 165 7.37 -3.54 24.66
C LYS A 165 6.28 -3.48 23.59
N ASN A 166 6.65 -3.21 22.33
CA ASN A 166 5.72 -3.05 21.22
C ASN A 166 6.09 -3.98 20.05
N PRO A 167 5.86 -5.30 20.18
CA PRO A 167 6.31 -6.29 19.19
C PRO A 167 5.69 -6.09 17.80
N ASP A 168 4.55 -5.43 17.71
CA ASP A 168 3.81 -5.14 16.48
C ASP A 168 4.20 -3.79 15.82
N PHE A 169 5.14 -3.04 16.42
CA PHE A 169 5.56 -1.75 15.88
C PHE A 169 6.25 -1.88 14.52
N ILE A 170 7.07 -2.92 14.32
CA ILE A 170 7.76 -3.20 13.05
C ILE A 170 7.26 -4.51 12.49
N LYS A 171 6.74 -4.50 11.27
CA LYS A 171 6.23 -5.68 10.54
C LYS A 171 6.87 -5.78 9.15
N PRO A 172 7.01 -7.00 8.60
CA PRO A 172 6.85 -8.29 9.25
C PRO A 172 7.97 -8.60 10.26
N ILE A 173 7.86 -9.71 10.97
CA ILE A 173 8.79 -10.11 12.04
C ILE A 173 10.26 -10.21 11.55
N SER A 174 10.47 -10.62 10.32
CA SER A 174 11.81 -10.67 9.72
C SER A 174 12.46 -9.29 9.69
N ARG A 175 11.71 -8.25 9.34
CA ARG A 175 12.19 -6.86 9.30
C ARG A 175 12.42 -6.30 10.70
N ARG A 176 11.57 -6.65 11.66
CA ARG A 176 11.79 -6.32 13.07
C ARG A 176 13.12 -6.89 13.58
N ASN A 177 13.39 -8.15 13.29
CA ASN A 177 14.63 -8.81 13.70
C ASN A 177 15.87 -8.18 13.06
N GLU A 178 15.79 -7.80 11.79
CA GLU A 178 16.83 -7.06 11.06
C GLU A 178 17.14 -5.71 11.76
N VAL A 179 16.11 -4.93 12.07
CA VAL A 179 16.25 -3.63 12.77
C VAL A 179 16.86 -3.82 14.16
N ILE A 180 16.39 -4.77 14.95
CA ILE A 180 16.91 -5.03 16.30
C ILE A 180 18.39 -5.45 16.22
N SER A 181 18.74 -6.30 15.30
CA SER A 181 20.14 -6.72 15.09
C SER A 181 21.04 -5.53 14.71
N PHE A 182 20.55 -4.67 13.82
CA PHE A 182 21.28 -3.45 13.43
C PHE A 182 21.49 -2.51 14.61
N VAL A 183 20.43 -2.21 15.40
CA VAL A 183 20.53 -1.32 16.58
C VAL A 183 21.49 -1.91 17.62
N LYS A 184 21.41 -3.22 17.90
CA LYS A 184 22.33 -3.92 18.82
C LYS A 184 23.80 -3.92 18.38
N SER A 185 24.08 -3.70 17.08
CA SER A 185 25.47 -3.58 16.60
C SER A 185 26.13 -2.23 16.94
N GLY A 186 25.40 -1.33 17.59
CA GLY A 186 25.81 0.00 18.01
C GLY A 186 25.41 1.10 17.04
N LEU A 187 24.71 2.11 17.54
CA LEU A 187 24.37 3.31 16.77
C LEU A 187 25.46 4.38 16.89
N LYS A 188 25.71 5.08 15.80
CA LYS A 188 26.54 6.28 15.75
C LYS A 188 25.66 7.50 15.50
N ASP A 189 26.16 8.67 15.94
CA ASP A 189 25.47 9.92 15.69
C ASP A 189 25.34 10.17 14.20
N LEU A 190 24.18 10.71 13.81
CA LEU A 190 23.78 10.87 12.41
C LEU A 190 24.09 12.27 11.92
N SER A 191 24.89 12.39 10.85
CA SER A 191 25.07 13.65 10.15
C SER A 191 23.78 14.09 9.48
N VAL A 192 23.23 15.25 9.87
CA VAL A 192 21.88 15.73 9.54
C VAL A 192 21.86 17.02 8.75
N SER A 193 23.02 17.47 8.25
CA SER A 193 23.10 18.57 7.29
C SER A 193 24.17 18.32 6.22
N ARG A 194 24.12 19.11 5.14
CA ARG A 194 25.05 19.05 4.01
C ARG A 194 25.45 20.46 3.61
N THR A 195 26.70 20.61 3.13
CA THR A 195 27.23 21.85 2.55
C THR A 195 27.61 21.67 1.07
N SER A 196 27.58 20.45 0.56
CA SER A 196 28.05 20.09 -0.79
C SER A 196 27.05 20.40 -1.92
N PHE A 197 25.80 20.80 -1.60
CA PHE A 197 24.77 21.17 -2.56
C PHE A 197 23.81 22.22 -1.97
N THR A 198 22.97 22.82 -2.81
CA THR A 198 22.10 23.95 -2.42
C THR A 198 20.61 23.67 -2.51
N TRP A 199 20.23 22.60 -3.19
CA TRP A 199 18.82 22.25 -3.39
C TRP A 199 18.24 21.46 -2.21
N GLY A 200 17.56 22.17 -1.31
CA GLY A 200 16.94 21.62 -0.11
C GLY A 200 16.46 22.70 0.84
N ILE A 201 15.99 22.31 2.02
CA ILE A 201 15.58 23.22 3.08
C ILE A 201 16.84 23.66 3.84
N LYS A 202 17.06 24.96 3.95
CA LYS A 202 18.17 25.50 4.73
C LYS A 202 18.02 25.20 6.22
N VAL A 203 19.12 24.95 6.89
CA VAL A 203 19.16 24.93 8.35
C VAL A 203 18.82 26.35 8.86
N PRO A 204 17.88 26.51 9.80
CA PRO A 204 17.60 27.81 10.43
C PRO A 204 18.89 28.47 10.94
N ASP A 205 19.02 29.76 10.73
CA ASP A 205 20.19 30.57 11.10
C ASP A 205 21.53 30.17 10.44
N SER A 206 21.47 29.39 9.36
CA SER A 206 22.67 29.01 8.59
C SER A 206 22.46 29.12 7.08
N ASP A 207 23.28 29.94 6.42
CA ASP A 207 23.27 30.06 4.96
C ASP A 207 24.06 28.95 4.24
N LYS A 208 24.87 28.19 4.96
CA LYS A 208 25.77 27.18 4.40
C LYS A 208 25.18 25.79 4.39
N HIS A 209 24.33 25.45 5.38
CA HIS A 209 23.87 24.11 5.60
C HIS A 209 22.46 23.88 5.05
N ILE A 210 22.30 22.77 4.36
CA ILE A 210 21.00 22.23 3.92
C ILE A 210 20.64 21.07 4.83
N ILE A 211 19.40 21.03 5.32
CA ILE A 211 18.88 19.94 6.15
C ILE A 211 18.96 18.63 5.36
N TYR A 212 19.41 17.57 6.04
CA TYR A 212 19.51 16.25 5.46
C TYR A 212 18.17 15.77 4.91
N VAL A 213 18.19 15.29 3.66
CA VAL A 213 16.99 14.91 2.90
C VAL A 213 16.06 13.94 3.64
N TRP A 214 16.58 13.05 4.49
CA TRP A 214 15.75 12.13 5.25
C TRP A 214 15.06 12.77 6.46
N ILE A 215 15.61 13.82 7.06
CA ILE A 215 14.84 14.61 8.06
C ILE A 215 13.73 15.37 7.36
N ASP A 216 14.04 15.99 6.25
CA ASP A 216 13.08 16.68 5.40
C ASP A 216 11.95 15.71 5.00
N ALA A 217 12.28 14.61 4.32
CA ALA A 217 11.32 13.63 3.84
C ALA A 217 10.43 13.05 4.96
N LEU A 218 11.01 12.58 6.06
CA LEU A 218 10.25 11.96 7.15
C LEU A 218 9.30 12.93 7.86
N THR A 219 9.62 14.22 7.87
CA THR A 219 8.78 15.26 8.48
C THR A 219 7.46 15.47 7.71
N ASN A 220 7.31 14.95 6.47
CA ASN A 220 6.05 15.02 5.72
C ASN A 220 4.86 14.44 6.52
N TYR A 221 5.08 13.38 7.29
CA TYR A 221 4.05 12.77 8.12
C TYR A 221 3.50 13.72 9.20
N LEU A 222 4.35 14.60 9.72
CA LEU A 222 3.93 15.65 10.67
C LEU A 222 3.26 16.81 9.95
N THR A 223 3.67 17.12 8.72
CA THR A 223 3.00 18.13 7.88
C THR A 223 1.54 17.77 7.66
N ALA A 224 1.25 16.49 7.40
CA ALA A 224 -0.11 16.00 7.17
C ALA A 224 -1.07 16.18 8.36
N ILE A 225 -0.52 16.33 9.56
CA ILE A 225 -1.28 16.52 10.81
C ILE A 225 -1.16 17.94 11.36
N ASN A 226 -0.63 18.89 10.55
CA ASN A 226 -0.46 20.32 10.89
C ASN A 226 0.47 20.58 12.08
N PHE A 227 1.55 19.81 12.25
CA PHE A 227 2.56 20.09 13.28
C PHE A 227 3.18 21.48 13.07
N PRO A 228 3.44 22.29 14.13
CA PRO A 228 3.23 21.96 15.54
C PRO A 228 1.82 22.22 16.10
N GLU A 229 0.91 22.83 15.34
CA GLU A 229 -0.48 23.17 15.74
C GLU A 229 -1.45 22.00 15.47
N ILE A 230 -1.26 20.86 16.17
CA ILE A 230 -2.04 19.64 15.94
C ILE A 230 -3.35 19.69 16.73
N ASP A 231 -4.48 19.60 16.04
CA ASP A 231 -5.80 19.48 16.67
C ASP A 231 -6.09 18.05 17.17
N ASP A 232 -7.14 17.90 17.98
CA ASP A 232 -7.52 16.62 18.60
C ASP A 232 -7.80 15.52 17.54
N ASN A 233 -8.41 15.87 16.41
CA ASN A 233 -8.72 14.92 15.37
C ASN A 233 -7.44 14.39 14.71
N ASN A 234 -6.51 15.27 14.37
CA ASN A 234 -5.21 14.89 13.82
C ASN A 234 -4.36 14.10 14.82
N GLN A 235 -4.49 14.34 16.16
CA GLN A 235 -3.87 13.50 17.17
C GLN A 235 -4.40 12.05 17.14
N VAL A 236 -5.71 11.87 16.94
CA VAL A 236 -6.33 10.53 16.80
C VAL A 236 -5.79 9.82 15.55
N PHE A 237 -5.69 10.50 14.41
CA PHE A 237 -5.10 9.93 13.19
C PHE A 237 -3.64 9.51 13.43
N TRP A 238 -2.84 10.38 14.05
CA TRP A 238 -1.44 10.07 14.34
C TRP A 238 -1.26 8.83 15.22
N LYS A 239 -2.00 8.72 16.31
CA LYS A 239 -1.94 7.56 17.22
C LYS A 239 -2.25 6.23 16.54
N ASN A 240 -3.01 6.27 15.44
CA ASN A 240 -3.40 5.11 14.64
C ASN A 240 -2.65 5.03 13.31
N ALA A 241 -1.65 5.88 13.08
CA ALA A 241 -0.93 5.94 11.81
C ALA A 241 -0.11 4.67 11.55
N HIS A 242 -0.22 4.15 10.35
CA HIS A 242 0.59 3.06 9.84
C HIS A 242 1.47 3.59 8.70
N HIS A 243 2.78 3.39 8.78
CA HIS A 243 3.71 3.70 7.70
C HIS A 243 3.92 2.45 6.86
N ILE A 244 3.51 2.49 5.59
CA ILE A 244 3.69 1.41 4.64
C ILE A 244 4.81 1.80 3.68
N ILE A 245 5.90 1.05 3.72
CA ILE A 245 7.16 1.44 3.07
C ILE A 245 7.81 0.28 2.32
N GLY A 246 8.67 0.59 1.35
CA GLY A 246 9.60 -0.39 0.79
C GLY A 246 10.69 -0.79 1.78
N LYS A 247 11.15 -2.02 1.70
CA LYS A 247 12.20 -2.53 2.61
C LYS A 247 13.53 -1.77 2.55
N ASP A 248 13.82 -1.10 1.44
CA ASP A 248 15.01 -0.30 1.19
C ASP A 248 15.11 0.94 2.09
N ILE A 249 13.96 1.46 2.53
CA ILE A 249 13.91 2.63 3.42
C ILE A 249 13.56 2.26 4.87
N LEU A 250 13.68 0.98 5.23
CA LEU A 250 13.34 0.47 6.56
C LEU A 250 14.18 1.14 7.68
N LYS A 251 15.48 1.28 7.48
CA LYS A 251 16.40 1.91 8.46
C LYS A 251 15.96 3.33 8.83
N PHE A 252 15.56 4.12 7.83
CA PHE A 252 15.12 5.49 8.05
C PHE A 252 13.83 5.57 8.86
N HIS A 253 12.86 4.72 8.55
CA HIS A 253 11.55 4.72 9.20
C HIS A 253 11.53 4.00 10.54
N ALA A 254 12.32 2.94 10.70
CA ALA A 254 12.26 2.12 11.90
C ALA A 254 13.33 2.48 12.95
N ILE A 255 14.37 3.25 12.61
CA ILE A 255 15.42 3.66 13.53
C ILE A 255 15.49 5.19 13.65
N TYR A 256 15.76 5.89 12.53
CA TYR A 256 15.98 7.34 12.59
C TYR A 256 14.70 8.08 12.95
N TRP A 257 13.61 7.76 12.30
CA TRP A 257 12.32 8.42 12.55
C TRP A 257 11.82 8.27 14.00
N PRO A 258 11.77 7.07 14.59
CA PRO A 258 11.41 6.91 15.99
C PRO A 258 12.35 7.66 16.95
N ALA A 259 13.67 7.62 16.72
CA ALA A 259 14.62 8.35 17.54
C ALA A 259 14.40 9.87 17.46
N LEU A 260 14.18 10.41 16.26
CA LEU A 260 13.89 11.82 16.03
C LEU A 260 12.58 12.27 16.69
N LEU A 261 11.52 11.45 16.62
CA LEU A 261 10.26 11.72 17.29
C LEU A 261 10.40 11.71 18.81
N MET A 262 11.07 10.69 19.37
CA MET A 262 11.37 10.63 20.79
C MET A 262 12.20 11.83 21.26
N ALA A 263 13.11 12.32 20.42
CA ALA A 263 13.99 13.44 20.71
C ALA A 263 13.26 14.79 20.82
N ILE A 264 12.07 14.89 20.27
CA ILE A 264 11.18 16.05 20.39
C ILE A 264 10.00 15.79 21.33
N ASP A 265 10.04 14.70 22.09
CA ASP A 265 8.96 14.24 23.00
C ASP A 265 7.62 14.05 22.27
N PHE A 266 7.68 13.50 21.05
CA PHE A 266 6.49 13.26 20.24
C PHE A 266 6.16 11.77 20.17
N PRO A 267 4.87 11.37 20.20
CA PRO A 267 4.47 9.97 20.16
C PRO A 267 4.86 9.32 18.84
N LEU A 268 5.15 8.01 18.87
CA LEU A 268 5.47 7.23 17.70
C LEU A 268 4.19 6.80 16.93
N PRO A 269 4.28 6.54 15.61
CA PRO A 269 3.19 5.93 14.86
C PRO A 269 2.90 4.52 15.38
N LYS A 270 1.74 3.98 15.03
CA LYS A 270 1.29 2.67 15.54
C LYS A 270 2.11 1.51 14.97
N THR A 271 2.43 1.55 13.67
CA THR A 271 3.13 0.46 12.98
C THR A 271 3.93 0.98 11.79
N ILE A 272 5.09 0.37 11.58
CA ILE A 272 5.89 0.50 10.36
C ILE A 272 5.88 -0.86 9.67
N PHE A 273 5.26 -0.93 8.50
CA PHE A 273 5.19 -2.16 7.70
C PHE A 273 6.08 -2.02 6.46
N ALA A 274 7.09 -2.87 6.35
CA ALA A 274 8.00 -2.89 5.21
C ALA A 274 7.64 -4.02 4.24
N HIS A 275 7.21 -3.65 3.03
CA HIS A 275 6.96 -4.61 1.97
C HIS A 275 8.23 -4.91 1.15
N GLY A 276 8.23 -6.04 0.44
CA GLY A 276 9.30 -6.44 -0.46
C GLY A 276 9.30 -5.70 -1.80
N TRP A 277 10.25 -6.02 -2.64
CA TRP A 277 10.37 -5.49 -4.00
C TRP A 277 9.66 -6.37 -5.02
N TRP A 278 9.38 -5.77 -6.17
CA TRP A 278 9.06 -6.50 -7.38
C TRP A 278 10.31 -6.61 -8.26
N THR A 279 10.55 -7.81 -8.78
CA THR A 279 11.51 -8.09 -9.85
C THR A 279 10.77 -8.31 -11.16
N ASN A 280 11.47 -8.29 -12.27
CA ASN A 280 10.92 -8.63 -13.57
C ASN A 280 11.76 -9.77 -14.16
N GLU A 281 11.16 -10.96 -14.27
CA GLU A 281 11.83 -12.17 -14.73
C GLU A 281 13.15 -12.45 -13.98
N GLY A 282 13.08 -12.38 -12.65
CA GLY A 282 14.20 -12.61 -11.73
C GLY A 282 15.22 -11.47 -11.66
N LYS A 283 15.05 -10.38 -12.38
CA LYS A 283 15.95 -9.23 -12.39
C LYS A 283 15.38 -8.04 -11.64
N LYS A 284 16.22 -7.32 -10.88
CA LYS A 284 15.81 -6.07 -10.23
C LYS A 284 15.29 -5.09 -11.28
N ILE A 285 14.12 -4.52 -11.05
CA ILE A 285 13.51 -3.53 -11.94
C ILE A 285 14.36 -2.26 -11.91
N SER A 286 14.83 -1.85 -13.09
CA SER A 286 15.65 -0.66 -13.29
C SER A 286 15.45 -0.12 -14.70
N LYS A 287 15.33 1.21 -14.83
CA LYS A 287 15.24 1.85 -16.15
C LYS A 287 16.53 1.68 -16.95
N SER A 288 17.67 1.76 -16.29
CA SER A 288 18.98 1.55 -16.95
C SER A 288 19.13 0.15 -17.52
N ALA A 289 18.42 -0.84 -16.96
CA ALA A 289 18.38 -2.20 -17.49
C ALA A 289 17.26 -2.41 -18.54
N GLY A 290 16.43 -1.39 -18.82
CA GLY A 290 15.34 -1.48 -19.80
C GLY A 290 14.20 -2.43 -19.43
N ASN A 291 14.13 -2.89 -18.17
CA ASN A 291 13.14 -3.86 -17.68
C ASN A 291 12.09 -3.23 -16.75
N SER A 292 11.93 -1.91 -16.81
CA SER A 292 10.92 -1.19 -16.02
C SER A 292 9.51 -1.55 -16.50
N ILE A 293 8.64 -1.85 -15.55
CA ILE A 293 7.23 -2.15 -15.80
C ILE A 293 6.41 -0.90 -15.50
N GLU A 294 5.80 -0.35 -16.54
CA GLU A 294 4.95 0.83 -16.43
C GLU A 294 3.52 0.45 -16.03
N PRO A 295 3.01 0.93 -14.88
CA PRO A 295 1.65 0.61 -14.44
C PRO A 295 0.57 1.00 -15.46
N ASN A 296 0.69 2.16 -16.10
CA ASN A 296 -0.28 2.63 -17.08
C ASN A 296 -0.37 1.72 -18.33
N TYR A 297 0.74 1.11 -18.74
CA TYR A 297 0.72 0.10 -19.80
C TYR A 297 -0.13 -1.12 -19.39
N LEU A 298 0.08 -1.62 -18.17
CA LEU A 298 -0.70 -2.77 -17.67
C LEU A 298 -2.19 -2.42 -17.50
N ILE A 299 -2.51 -1.22 -17.02
CA ILE A 299 -3.89 -0.74 -16.89
C ILE A 299 -4.58 -0.67 -18.24
N SER A 300 -3.92 -0.08 -19.25
CA SER A 300 -4.49 0.08 -20.59
C SER A 300 -4.69 -1.25 -21.32
N LYS A 301 -3.78 -2.21 -21.09
CA LYS A 301 -3.82 -3.52 -21.75
C LYS A 301 -4.77 -4.51 -21.07
N PHE A 302 -4.80 -4.51 -19.75
CA PHE A 302 -5.48 -5.55 -18.97
C PHE A 302 -6.60 -5.04 -18.05
N GLY A 303 -6.58 -3.74 -17.72
CA GLY A 303 -7.53 -3.13 -16.80
C GLY A 303 -6.96 -2.90 -15.40
N LEU A 304 -7.57 -1.94 -14.70
CA LEU A 304 -7.12 -1.49 -13.39
C LEU A 304 -7.31 -2.57 -12.31
N ASP A 305 -8.50 -3.16 -12.22
CA ASP A 305 -8.80 -4.16 -11.20
C ASP A 305 -7.96 -5.42 -11.35
N GLN A 306 -7.60 -5.79 -12.59
CA GLN A 306 -6.68 -6.90 -12.87
C GLN A 306 -5.29 -6.62 -12.29
N LEU A 307 -4.79 -5.39 -12.46
CA LEU A 307 -3.51 -4.97 -11.90
C LEU A 307 -3.54 -4.96 -10.36
N LYS A 308 -4.57 -4.34 -9.76
CA LYS A 308 -4.74 -4.31 -8.30
C LYS A 308 -4.81 -5.71 -7.72
N TYR A 309 -5.62 -6.57 -8.33
CA TYR A 309 -5.78 -7.97 -7.90
C TYR A 309 -4.45 -8.72 -7.94
N PHE A 310 -3.76 -8.68 -9.08
CA PHE A 310 -2.49 -9.40 -9.25
C PHE A 310 -1.46 -8.99 -8.21
N LEU A 311 -1.23 -7.68 -8.04
CA LEU A 311 -0.20 -7.17 -7.12
C LEU A 311 -0.44 -7.57 -5.67
N ILE A 312 -1.69 -7.67 -5.24
CA ILE A 312 -2.01 -8.10 -3.87
C ILE A 312 -2.06 -9.61 -3.74
N ARG A 313 -2.50 -10.32 -4.79
CA ARG A 313 -2.75 -11.77 -4.72
C ARG A 313 -1.51 -12.62 -4.91
N GLU A 314 -0.57 -12.15 -5.75
CA GLU A 314 0.53 -13.00 -6.25
C GLU A 314 1.55 -13.34 -5.17
N ILE A 315 1.84 -12.42 -4.26
CA ILE A 315 2.85 -12.58 -3.22
C ILE A 315 2.32 -12.32 -1.82
N THR A 316 2.94 -12.95 -0.84
CA THR A 316 2.72 -12.60 0.56
C THR A 316 3.30 -11.22 0.85
N LEU A 317 2.49 -10.32 1.38
CA LEU A 317 2.93 -8.97 1.71
C LEU A 317 4.13 -9.01 2.67
N GLY A 318 5.20 -8.30 2.33
CA GLY A 318 6.49 -8.35 3.04
C GLY A 318 7.57 -9.20 2.36
N GLN A 319 7.19 -10.09 1.43
CA GLN A 319 8.13 -10.85 0.60
C GLN A 319 8.39 -10.15 -0.74
N ASP A 320 9.49 -10.50 -1.38
CA ASP A 320 9.77 -10.07 -2.76
C ASP A 320 8.89 -10.86 -3.73
N GLY A 321 8.45 -10.18 -4.80
CA GLY A 321 7.67 -10.79 -5.88
C GLY A 321 8.39 -10.71 -7.21
N ASP A 322 8.08 -11.65 -8.10
CA ASP A 322 8.55 -11.65 -9.46
C ASP A 322 7.39 -11.46 -10.43
N PHE A 323 7.50 -10.48 -11.29
CA PHE A 323 6.51 -10.20 -12.33
C PHE A 323 6.92 -10.88 -13.62
N SER A 324 5.96 -11.57 -14.24
CA SER A 324 6.02 -11.89 -15.67
C SER A 324 4.64 -11.69 -16.28
N GLU A 325 4.58 -11.23 -17.52
CA GLU A 325 3.28 -11.04 -18.19
C GLU A 325 2.51 -12.35 -18.33
N LYS A 326 3.21 -13.46 -18.48
CA LYS A 326 2.62 -14.80 -18.52
C LYS A 326 1.95 -15.19 -17.21
N SER A 327 2.61 -14.99 -16.04
CA SER A 327 2.01 -15.27 -14.74
C SER A 327 0.84 -14.33 -14.46
N PHE A 328 0.95 -13.07 -14.87
CA PHE A 328 -0.15 -12.10 -14.78
C PHE A 328 -1.39 -12.57 -15.55
N ILE A 329 -1.25 -12.90 -16.84
CA ILE A 329 -2.35 -13.38 -17.69
C ILE A 329 -2.97 -14.67 -17.13
N ASN A 330 -2.14 -15.63 -16.72
CA ASN A 330 -2.62 -16.87 -16.13
C ASN A 330 -3.45 -16.63 -14.87
N ARG A 331 -2.98 -15.75 -13.98
CA ARG A 331 -3.66 -15.40 -12.73
C ARG A 331 -5.01 -14.73 -12.99
N ILE A 332 -5.07 -13.71 -13.82
CA ILE A 332 -6.32 -13.00 -14.10
C ILE A 332 -7.32 -13.85 -14.88
N ASN A 333 -6.87 -14.71 -15.80
CA ASN A 333 -7.75 -15.65 -16.50
C ASN A 333 -8.35 -16.68 -15.55
N SER A 334 -7.51 -17.32 -14.72
CA SER A 334 -7.94 -18.35 -13.79
C SER A 334 -8.91 -17.80 -12.74
N ASP A 335 -8.50 -16.76 -12.05
CA ASP A 335 -9.20 -16.29 -10.87
C ASP A 335 -10.35 -15.32 -11.23
N LEU A 336 -10.08 -14.33 -12.07
CA LEU A 336 -11.07 -13.28 -12.38
C LEU A 336 -12.04 -13.71 -13.48
N SER A 337 -11.53 -14.16 -14.62
CA SER A 337 -12.41 -14.49 -15.77
C SER A 337 -13.14 -15.82 -15.55
N ASN A 338 -12.41 -16.90 -15.27
CA ASN A 338 -12.98 -18.24 -15.19
C ASN A 338 -13.70 -18.49 -13.86
N SER A 339 -13.13 -18.12 -12.72
CA SER A 339 -13.71 -18.41 -11.42
C SER A 339 -14.83 -17.41 -11.05
N LEU A 340 -14.51 -16.11 -10.94
CA LEU A 340 -15.46 -15.08 -10.51
C LEU A 340 -16.41 -14.65 -11.63
N GLY A 341 -15.91 -14.26 -12.79
CA GLY A 341 -16.69 -13.71 -13.88
C GLY A 341 -17.69 -14.71 -14.45
N ASN A 342 -17.25 -15.97 -14.64
CA ASN A 342 -18.11 -17.03 -15.13
C ASN A 342 -19.22 -17.40 -14.13
N LEU A 343 -18.89 -17.48 -12.82
CA LEU A 343 -19.90 -17.71 -11.78
C LEU A 343 -21.04 -16.70 -11.85
N ILE A 344 -20.71 -15.41 -11.91
CA ILE A 344 -21.70 -14.33 -11.93
C ILE A 344 -22.51 -14.37 -13.22
N SER A 345 -21.84 -14.48 -14.36
CA SER A 345 -22.52 -14.52 -15.67
C SER A 345 -23.48 -15.70 -15.81
N ARG A 346 -23.04 -16.90 -15.42
CA ARG A 346 -23.90 -18.12 -15.45
C ARG A 346 -25.11 -17.97 -14.55
N THR A 347 -24.90 -17.54 -13.32
CA THR A 347 -25.96 -17.42 -12.31
C THR A 347 -27.00 -16.38 -12.73
N ILE A 348 -26.56 -15.17 -13.05
CA ILE A 348 -27.49 -14.06 -13.33
C ILE A 348 -28.21 -14.26 -14.66
N LYS A 349 -27.52 -14.63 -15.75
CA LYS A 349 -28.19 -14.88 -17.05
C LYS A 349 -29.23 -16.01 -16.95
N PHE A 350 -28.91 -17.07 -16.22
CA PHE A 350 -29.84 -18.17 -16.04
C PHE A 350 -31.07 -17.75 -15.16
N THR A 351 -30.81 -16.97 -14.12
CA THR A 351 -31.91 -16.43 -13.29
C THR A 351 -32.81 -15.48 -14.09
N ASN A 352 -32.22 -14.54 -14.80
CA ASN A 352 -32.98 -13.57 -15.61
C ASN A 352 -33.87 -14.27 -16.64
N LYS A 353 -33.36 -15.31 -17.29
CA LYS A 353 -34.13 -16.11 -18.28
C LYS A 353 -35.33 -16.84 -17.69
N HIS A 354 -35.24 -17.32 -16.44
CA HIS A 354 -36.27 -18.24 -15.88
C HIS A 354 -37.10 -17.64 -14.76
N PHE A 355 -36.67 -16.46 -14.19
CA PHE A 355 -37.33 -15.80 -13.04
C PHE A 355 -37.53 -14.29 -13.26
N GLU A 356 -37.80 -13.87 -14.53
CA GLU A 356 -38.23 -12.51 -14.89
C GLU A 356 -37.30 -11.38 -14.34
N ASN A 357 -36.00 -11.57 -14.39
CA ASN A 357 -35.02 -10.64 -13.82
C ASN A 357 -35.25 -10.29 -12.34
N LYS A 358 -35.70 -11.25 -11.55
CA LYS A 358 -36.03 -11.07 -10.12
C LYS A 358 -35.34 -12.13 -9.26
N PHE A 359 -35.05 -11.77 -8.03
CA PHE A 359 -34.57 -12.69 -7.01
C PHE A 359 -35.69 -13.75 -6.74
N PRO A 360 -35.38 -15.06 -6.86
CA PRO A 360 -36.44 -16.06 -7.08
C PRO A 360 -37.35 -16.32 -5.90
N ILE A 361 -36.83 -16.48 -4.68
CA ILE A 361 -37.63 -16.81 -3.48
C ILE A 361 -37.12 -16.07 -2.25
N GLU A 362 -37.95 -15.97 -1.21
CA GLU A 362 -37.52 -15.50 0.11
C GLU A 362 -36.55 -16.48 0.74
N LEU A 363 -35.49 -15.96 1.36
CA LEU A 363 -34.52 -16.75 2.11
C LEU A 363 -35.06 -16.97 3.54
N ASP A 364 -35.68 -18.10 3.76
CA ASP A 364 -36.12 -18.52 5.10
C ASP A 364 -34.92 -19.02 5.96
N GLY A 365 -35.20 -19.35 7.23
CA GLY A 365 -34.17 -19.81 8.16
C GLY A 365 -33.48 -21.09 7.70
N ASN A 366 -34.12 -21.98 6.98
CA ASN A 366 -33.52 -23.21 6.47
C ASN A 366 -32.51 -22.91 5.36
N ILE A 367 -32.88 -22.03 4.44
CA ILE A 367 -32.02 -21.63 3.32
C ILE A 367 -30.83 -20.79 3.82
N LEU A 368 -31.05 -19.83 4.73
CA LEU A 368 -30.01 -19.02 5.35
C LEU A 368 -28.99 -19.86 6.14
N ASN A 369 -29.45 -20.96 6.74
CA ASN A 369 -28.60 -21.93 7.44
C ASN A 369 -27.95 -22.98 6.52
N SER A 370 -28.08 -22.86 5.20
CA SER A 370 -27.37 -23.71 4.27
C SER A 370 -25.83 -23.57 4.45
N LYS A 371 -25.08 -24.68 4.31
CA LYS A 371 -23.61 -24.70 4.50
C LYS A 371 -22.88 -23.61 3.71
N ILE A 372 -23.37 -23.29 2.50
CA ILE A 372 -22.76 -22.26 1.63
C ILE A 372 -22.97 -20.87 2.23
N LEU A 373 -24.18 -20.50 2.59
CA LEU A 373 -24.47 -19.16 3.13
C LEU A 373 -23.82 -18.95 4.51
N VAL A 374 -23.86 -19.97 5.37
CA VAL A 374 -23.15 -19.93 6.67
C VAL A 374 -21.65 -19.72 6.47
N SER A 375 -21.04 -20.44 5.51
CA SER A 375 -19.62 -20.23 5.16
C SER A 375 -19.38 -18.80 4.66
N GLY A 376 -20.25 -18.28 3.81
CA GLY A 376 -20.18 -16.92 3.29
C GLY A 376 -20.27 -15.86 4.39
N TYR A 377 -21.28 -15.92 5.25
CA TYR A 377 -21.45 -14.94 6.32
C TYR A 377 -20.33 -14.95 7.34
N ASN A 378 -19.76 -16.11 7.67
CA ASN A 378 -18.67 -16.25 8.61
C ASN A 378 -17.30 -15.86 8.01
N LEU A 379 -17.23 -15.64 6.70
CA LEU A 379 -16.00 -15.27 6.02
C LEU A 379 -15.46 -13.92 6.50
N ILE A 380 -16.33 -12.95 6.78
CA ILE A 380 -15.97 -11.57 7.12
C ILE A 380 -15.04 -11.50 8.32
N GLU A 381 -15.26 -12.29 9.36
CA GLU A 381 -14.43 -12.26 10.57
C GLU A 381 -12.97 -12.63 10.28
N LYS A 382 -12.76 -13.70 9.53
CA LYS A 382 -11.40 -14.15 9.14
C LYS A 382 -10.74 -13.20 8.16
N TYR A 383 -11.52 -12.62 7.26
CA TYR A 383 -11.08 -11.62 6.31
C TYR A 383 -10.60 -10.35 7.00
N GLU A 384 -11.36 -9.82 7.97
CA GLU A 384 -10.99 -8.64 8.75
C GLU A 384 -9.69 -8.84 9.52
N VAL A 385 -9.54 -9.97 10.19
CA VAL A 385 -8.32 -10.33 10.94
C VAL A 385 -7.09 -10.30 10.02
N ASN A 386 -7.20 -10.86 8.81
CA ASN A 386 -6.08 -10.86 7.87
C ASN A 386 -5.72 -9.44 7.41
N ILE A 387 -6.69 -8.57 7.12
CA ILE A 387 -6.39 -7.19 6.69
C ILE A 387 -5.75 -6.38 7.82
N ILE A 388 -6.28 -6.47 9.04
CA ILE A 388 -5.74 -5.78 10.22
C ILE A 388 -4.29 -6.21 10.50
N ASN A 389 -3.93 -7.46 10.17
CA ASN A 389 -2.57 -7.98 10.30
C ASN A 389 -1.68 -7.76 9.06
N PHE A 390 -2.14 -7.01 8.06
CA PHE A 390 -1.43 -6.79 6.79
C PHE A 390 -1.24 -8.07 5.95
N GLU A 391 -2.10 -9.06 6.11
CA GLU A 391 -2.08 -10.32 5.36
C GLU A 391 -3.06 -10.27 4.18
N LEU A 392 -2.93 -9.25 3.32
CA LEU A 392 -3.91 -8.95 2.26
C LEU A 392 -4.09 -10.10 1.27
N ASN A 393 -3.02 -10.79 0.90
CA ASN A 393 -3.08 -11.98 0.05
C ASN A 393 -3.89 -13.10 0.69
N LYS A 394 -3.73 -13.33 2.00
CA LYS A 394 -4.51 -14.34 2.74
C LYS A 394 -5.99 -13.96 2.84
N ALA A 395 -6.29 -12.67 2.96
CA ALA A 395 -7.67 -12.20 2.90
C ALA A 395 -8.32 -12.58 1.55
N LEU A 396 -7.63 -12.31 0.42
CA LEU A 396 -8.08 -12.74 -0.91
C LEU A 396 -8.17 -14.26 -1.05
N GLU A 397 -7.23 -15.03 -0.50
CA GLU A 397 -7.31 -16.51 -0.50
C GLU A 397 -8.58 -17.02 0.15
N LYS A 398 -9.00 -16.44 1.26
CA LYS A 398 -10.27 -16.80 1.93
C LYS A 398 -11.47 -16.48 1.05
N VAL A 399 -11.48 -15.33 0.36
CA VAL A 399 -12.54 -14.97 -0.56
C VAL A 399 -12.59 -15.95 -1.74
N TRP A 400 -11.43 -16.28 -2.35
CA TRP A 400 -11.38 -17.24 -3.47
C TRP A 400 -11.72 -18.66 -3.05
N PHE A 401 -11.39 -19.05 -1.82
CA PHE A 401 -11.86 -20.32 -1.27
C PHE A 401 -13.41 -20.37 -1.24
N PHE A 402 -14.06 -19.29 -0.81
CA PHE A 402 -15.51 -19.21 -0.82
C PHE A 402 -16.08 -19.20 -2.25
N ILE A 403 -15.50 -18.43 -3.17
CA ILE A 403 -15.91 -18.42 -4.58
C ILE A 403 -15.85 -19.83 -5.18
N ASN A 404 -14.80 -20.60 -4.87
CA ASN A 404 -14.65 -21.98 -5.34
C ASN A 404 -15.73 -22.91 -4.73
N GLN A 405 -16.09 -22.72 -3.47
CA GLN A 405 -17.21 -23.46 -2.85
C GLN A 405 -18.53 -23.16 -3.58
N VAL A 406 -18.78 -21.89 -3.93
CA VAL A 406 -19.98 -21.48 -4.67
C VAL A 406 -19.99 -22.06 -6.08
N ASN A 407 -18.82 -22.10 -6.78
CA ASN A 407 -18.70 -22.77 -8.08
C ASN A 407 -18.96 -24.28 -7.99
N GLN A 408 -18.41 -24.95 -6.99
CA GLN A 408 -18.70 -26.38 -6.76
C GLN A 408 -20.18 -26.63 -6.45
N TYR A 409 -20.81 -25.69 -5.74
CA TYR A 409 -22.23 -25.78 -5.41
C TYR A 409 -23.13 -25.66 -6.66
N ILE A 410 -22.88 -24.69 -7.54
CA ILE A 410 -23.68 -24.57 -8.79
C ILE A 410 -23.49 -25.79 -9.69
N ASP A 411 -22.29 -26.32 -9.79
CA ASP A 411 -22.00 -27.51 -10.60
C ASP A 411 -22.68 -28.76 -10.03
N LYS A 412 -22.73 -28.91 -8.69
CA LYS A 412 -23.43 -30.02 -8.01
C LYS A 412 -24.95 -29.94 -8.14
N MET A 413 -25.49 -28.73 -8.06
CA MET A 413 -26.96 -28.51 -8.06
C MET A 413 -27.55 -28.47 -9.46
N GLU A 414 -26.76 -28.31 -10.49
CA GLU A 414 -27.14 -28.30 -11.92
C GLU A 414 -28.46 -27.59 -12.20
N PRO A 415 -28.59 -26.26 -11.92
CA PRO A 415 -29.84 -25.55 -12.09
C PRO A 415 -30.44 -25.65 -13.51
N TRP A 416 -29.59 -25.82 -14.54
CA TRP A 416 -29.97 -26.01 -15.92
C TRP A 416 -30.68 -27.34 -16.20
N SER A 417 -30.39 -28.38 -15.43
CA SER A 417 -31.08 -29.68 -15.47
C SER A 417 -32.29 -29.68 -14.53
N THR A 418 -32.09 -29.14 -13.32
CA THR A 418 -33.12 -29.16 -12.24
C THR A 418 -34.35 -28.31 -12.56
N ILE A 419 -34.20 -27.21 -13.33
CA ILE A 419 -35.35 -26.34 -13.71
C ILE A 419 -36.46 -27.06 -14.44
N LYS A 420 -36.13 -28.12 -15.20
CA LYS A 420 -37.09 -28.91 -15.95
C LYS A 420 -37.92 -29.87 -15.07
N ILE A 421 -37.38 -30.20 -13.89
CA ILE A 421 -37.94 -31.21 -12.99
C ILE A 421 -38.57 -30.57 -11.75
N ASN A 422 -37.86 -29.60 -11.14
CA ASN A 422 -38.27 -28.94 -9.91
C ASN A 422 -37.89 -27.46 -9.90
N LYS A 423 -38.81 -26.60 -10.32
CA LYS A 423 -38.62 -25.15 -10.38
C LYS A 423 -38.38 -24.54 -9.00
N VAL A 424 -38.98 -25.07 -7.93
CA VAL A 424 -38.82 -24.56 -6.55
C VAL A 424 -37.40 -24.81 -6.07
N LYS A 425 -36.87 -26.01 -6.23
CA LYS A 425 -35.48 -26.33 -5.86
C LYS A 425 -34.47 -25.52 -6.67
N THR A 426 -34.78 -25.25 -7.94
CA THR A 426 -33.92 -24.37 -8.76
C THR A 426 -33.96 -22.94 -8.23
N ALA A 427 -35.12 -22.44 -7.81
CA ALA A 427 -35.28 -21.14 -7.20
C ALA A 427 -34.47 -21.02 -5.90
N GLU A 428 -34.50 -22.02 -5.03
CA GLU A 428 -33.65 -22.10 -3.82
C GLU A 428 -32.17 -22.03 -4.17
N THR A 429 -31.71 -22.87 -5.11
CA THR A 429 -30.32 -22.92 -5.55
C THR A 429 -29.86 -21.56 -6.07
N LEU A 430 -30.64 -20.93 -6.96
CA LEU A 430 -30.25 -19.62 -7.54
C LEU A 430 -30.29 -18.52 -6.47
N SER A 431 -31.19 -18.55 -5.52
CA SER A 431 -31.24 -17.57 -4.44
C SER A 431 -30.02 -17.66 -3.52
N ILE A 432 -29.54 -18.89 -3.20
CA ILE A 432 -28.29 -19.11 -2.47
C ILE A 432 -27.09 -18.57 -3.26
N LEU A 433 -27.04 -18.83 -4.56
CA LEU A 433 -25.93 -18.35 -5.43
C LEU A 433 -25.92 -16.82 -5.53
N ILE A 434 -27.06 -16.19 -5.73
CA ILE A 434 -27.16 -14.72 -5.85
C ILE A 434 -26.81 -14.04 -4.54
N GLU A 435 -27.29 -14.55 -3.41
CA GLU A 435 -26.90 -14.04 -2.10
C GLU A 435 -25.40 -14.21 -1.84
N SER A 436 -24.82 -15.34 -2.24
CA SER A 436 -23.35 -15.55 -2.19
C SER A 436 -22.61 -14.53 -3.04
N ILE A 437 -23.11 -14.20 -4.25
CA ILE A 437 -22.55 -13.17 -5.12
C ILE A 437 -22.65 -11.77 -4.49
N ARG A 438 -23.73 -11.47 -3.76
CA ARG A 438 -23.85 -10.22 -3.00
C ARG A 438 -22.76 -10.12 -1.95
N LEU A 439 -22.54 -11.17 -1.16
CA LEU A 439 -21.47 -11.21 -0.16
C LEU A 439 -20.09 -11.04 -0.81
N ILE A 440 -19.84 -11.73 -1.92
CA ILE A 440 -18.60 -11.60 -2.69
C ILE A 440 -18.42 -10.16 -3.19
N GLY A 441 -19.45 -9.53 -3.74
CA GLY A 441 -19.41 -8.15 -4.22
C GLY A 441 -19.08 -7.16 -3.10
N ILE A 442 -19.65 -7.32 -1.91
CA ILE A 442 -19.38 -6.45 -0.76
C ILE A 442 -17.91 -6.59 -0.30
N ILE A 443 -17.41 -7.83 -0.15
CA ILE A 443 -16.09 -8.09 0.44
C ILE A 443 -14.94 -7.77 -0.52
N LEU A 444 -15.15 -7.75 -1.84
CA LEU A 444 -14.14 -7.47 -2.85
C LEU A 444 -13.92 -5.98 -3.12
N GLN A 445 -14.78 -5.08 -2.61
CA GLN A 445 -14.65 -3.64 -2.87
C GLN A 445 -13.28 -3.03 -2.52
N PRO A 446 -12.55 -3.45 -1.46
CA PRO A 446 -11.23 -2.92 -1.18
C PRO A 446 -10.18 -3.29 -2.23
N PHE A 447 -10.32 -4.42 -2.90
CA PHE A 447 -9.30 -5.00 -3.79
C PHE A 447 -9.53 -4.70 -5.27
N ILE A 448 -10.78 -4.86 -5.73
CA ILE A 448 -11.21 -4.68 -7.13
C ILE A 448 -12.47 -3.82 -7.17
N PRO A 449 -12.35 -2.52 -6.85
CA PRO A 449 -13.50 -1.65 -6.58
C PRO A 449 -14.45 -1.48 -7.77
N GLU A 450 -13.94 -1.45 -9.01
CA GLU A 450 -14.77 -1.28 -10.20
C GLU A 450 -15.59 -2.53 -10.52
N ALA A 451 -14.96 -3.70 -10.43
CA ALA A 451 -15.67 -4.96 -10.63
C ALA A 451 -16.67 -5.24 -9.51
N ALA A 452 -16.27 -4.99 -8.25
CA ALA A 452 -17.17 -5.11 -7.11
C ALA A 452 -18.39 -4.20 -7.23
N LYS A 453 -18.20 -2.95 -7.67
CA LYS A 453 -19.29 -2.03 -7.98
C LYS A 453 -20.21 -2.61 -9.05
N LYS A 454 -19.67 -3.11 -10.17
CA LYS A 454 -20.46 -3.73 -11.25
C LYS A 454 -21.26 -4.95 -10.76
N ILE A 455 -20.65 -5.78 -9.90
CA ILE A 455 -21.34 -6.94 -9.28
C ILE A 455 -22.55 -6.47 -8.48
N LEU A 456 -22.38 -5.46 -7.63
CA LEU A 456 -23.47 -4.93 -6.81
C LEU A 456 -24.51 -4.16 -7.62
N ASP A 457 -24.11 -3.51 -8.72
CA ASP A 457 -25.01 -2.87 -9.70
C ASP A 457 -25.87 -3.93 -10.44
N ILE A 458 -25.28 -5.07 -10.83
CA ILE A 458 -25.99 -6.21 -11.44
C ILE A 458 -27.06 -6.73 -10.47
N LEU A 459 -26.76 -6.80 -9.19
CA LEU A 459 -27.71 -7.19 -8.15
C LEU A 459 -28.66 -6.06 -7.72
N ASN A 460 -28.55 -4.89 -8.33
CA ASN A 460 -29.33 -3.69 -8.01
C ASN A 460 -29.28 -3.31 -6.52
N ILE A 461 -28.12 -3.51 -5.88
CA ILE A 461 -27.91 -3.13 -4.47
C ILE A 461 -27.65 -1.62 -4.38
N ASP A 462 -28.44 -0.94 -3.57
CA ASP A 462 -28.28 0.49 -3.31
C ASP A 462 -26.88 0.82 -2.78
N ASN A 463 -26.32 1.96 -3.21
CA ASN A 463 -24.98 2.39 -2.79
C ASN A 463 -24.85 2.50 -1.25
N ASN A 464 -25.89 2.95 -0.56
CA ASN A 464 -25.92 3.06 0.90
C ASN A 464 -25.97 1.69 1.61
N SER A 465 -26.18 0.61 0.87
CA SER A 465 -26.29 -0.77 1.37
C SER A 465 -25.07 -1.65 1.01
N ARG A 466 -23.92 -1.03 0.68
CA ARG A 466 -22.72 -1.75 0.23
C ARG A 466 -21.59 -1.82 1.26
N SER A 467 -21.77 -1.25 2.46
CA SER A 467 -20.75 -1.33 3.53
C SER A 467 -20.78 -2.70 4.24
N PHE A 468 -19.76 -2.99 5.03
CA PHE A 468 -19.68 -4.24 5.79
C PHE A 468 -20.79 -4.40 6.85
N LYS A 469 -21.46 -3.30 7.25
CA LYS A 469 -22.69 -3.37 8.05
C LYS A 469 -23.75 -4.26 7.40
N PHE A 470 -23.82 -4.26 6.06
CA PHE A 470 -24.79 -5.02 5.28
C PHE A 470 -24.33 -6.45 4.93
N TYR A 471 -23.14 -6.83 5.37
CA TYR A 471 -22.61 -8.19 5.24
C TYR A 471 -23.16 -9.08 6.36
N ASN A 472 -24.47 -9.21 6.41
CA ASN A 472 -25.17 -9.91 7.49
C ASN A 472 -26.47 -10.52 6.97
N MET A 473 -26.91 -11.66 7.57
CA MET A 473 -28.17 -12.36 7.23
C MET A 473 -29.40 -11.46 7.31
N LYS A 474 -29.43 -10.51 8.26
CA LYS A 474 -30.52 -9.55 8.41
C LYS A 474 -30.80 -8.74 7.14
N TYR A 475 -29.76 -8.54 6.33
CA TYR A 475 -29.80 -7.75 5.09
C TYR A 475 -29.74 -8.63 3.83
N ALA A 476 -30.08 -9.92 3.98
CA ALA A 476 -30.18 -10.84 2.85
C ALA A 476 -31.19 -10.35 1.82
N MET A 477 -30.96 -10.70 0.55
CA MET A 477 -31.87 -10.30 -0.54
C MET A 477 -33.26 -10.84 -0.35
N LYS A 478 -34.26 -10.07 -0.80
CA LYS A 478 -35.69 -10.38 -0.67
C LYS A 478 -36.27 -10.89 -1.97
N LYS A 479 -37.30 -11.76 -1.87
CA LYS A 479 -38.03 -12.21 -3.05
C LYS A 479 -38.51 -11.03 -3.89
N ASN A 480 -38.49 -11.20 -5.20
CA ASN A 480 -38.86 -10.20 -6.21
C ASN A 480 -37.97 -8.96 -6.28
N HIS A 481 -36.83 -8.93 -5.57
CA HIS A 481 -35.82 -7.87 -5.75
C HIS A 481 -35.32 -7.88 -7.22
N PRO A 482 -35.35 -6.73 -7.94
CA PRO A 482 -34.99 -6.68 -9.35
C PRO A 482 -33.48 -6.91 -9.55
N LEU A 483 -33.16 -7.63 -10.61
CA LEU A 483 -31.77 -7.89 -11.04
C LEU A 483 -31.56 -7.26 -12.41
N ASN A 484 -30.37 -6.70 -12.63
CA ASN A 484 -29.95 -6.18 -13.92
C ASN A 484 -29.25 -7.25 -14.77
N ASP A 485 -29.05 -6.97 -16.05
CA ASP A 485 -28.35 -7.88 -16.94
C ASP A 485 -26.85 -7.94 -16.63
N ALA A 486 -26.32 -9.16 -16.64
CA ALA A 486 -24.89 -9.39 -16.43
C ALA A 486 -24.11 -9.19 -17.74
N GLN A 487 -23.31 -8.14 -17.77
CA GLN A 487 -22.25 -7.98 -18.78
C GLN A 487 -20.98 -8.71 -18.33
N PRO A 488 -20.12 -9.15 -19.26
CA PRO A 488 -18.83 -9.74 -18.91
C PRO A 488 -18.01 -8.79 -18.04
N LEU A 489 -17.59 -9.25 -16.84
CA LEU A 489 -16.80 -8.44 -15.90
C LEU A 489 -15.32 -8.39 -16.28
N PHE A 490 -14.80 -9.49 -16.73
CA PHE A 490 -13.38 -9.64 -17.08
C PHE A 490 -13.23 -10.33 -18.45
N PRO A 491 -12.56 -9.71 -19.41
CA PRO A 491 -12.19 -10.37 -20.64
C PRO A 491 -11.17 -11.48 -20.37
N ARG A 492 -11.10 -12.44 -21.28
CA ARG A 492 -10.06 -13.47 -21.28
C ARG A 492 -8.93 -13.05 -22.20
N TYR A 493 -7.69 -13.25 -21.78
CA TYR A 493 -6.51 -12.90 -22.55
C TYR A 493 -5.78 -14.17 -23.03
N ASN A 494 -5.19 -14.11 -24.20
CA ASN A 494 -4.30 -15.14 -24.71
C ASN A 494 -2.91 -14.92 -24.09
N ALA A 495 -2.33 -16.00 -23.54
CA ALA A 495 -0.99 -15.99 -22.95
C ALA A 495 0.09 -16.16 -24.02
#